data_45c02729c557454c6b6ea1b5cda325d3
#
_entry.id   45c02729c557454c6b6ea1b5cda325d3
#
_cell.length_a   1.000
_cell.length_b   1.000
_cell.length_c   1.000
_cell.angle_alpha   90.00
_cell.angle_beta   90.00
_cell.angle_gamma   90.00
#
_symmetry.space_group_name_H-M   'P 1'
#
loop_
_entity.id
_entity.type
_entity.pdbx_description
1 polymer ?
#
loop_
_entity_poly.entity_id
_entity_poly.type
_entity_poly.pdbx_seq_one_letter_code
_entity_poly.pdbx_strand_id
1 'polypeptide(L)'
;QTYHDGLFILNNIKAGKYRLIVSSVGYNEHAQWVEMNNADMDLPSIRLSEQVQHLAEVSVQGKAAEMTVKGDTIEYNTAAYQVSETATVEELLKKMNGVEVDKEGKVTINGEEIKAVRIDGKKFFGNDVQTATKNIPAEMVEKIQVIDEKSDMAKLTGFEDDDSERIINLSLKKNRKKGVRSEE
;
A
#
# COMPACT_ATOMS: atom_id res chain seq x y z
N GLN A 1 -33.47 -21.84 -9.05
CA GLN A 1 -32.69 -23.07 -8.83
C GLN A 1 -31.91 -23.35 -10.12
N THR A 2 -30.59 -23.57 -10.01
CA THR A 2 -29.72 -23.88 -11.15
C THR A 2 -29.42 -25.38 -11.16
N TYR A 3 -29.47 -26.00 -12.33
CA TYR A 3 -29.22 -27.42 -12.53
C TYR A 3 -27.79 -27.67 -13.05
N HIS A 4 -27.33 -28.93 -12.98
CA HIS A 4 -25.97 -29.31 -13.32
C HIS A 4 -25.60 -29.09 -14.81
N ASP A 5 -26.59 -29.04 -15.69
CA ASP A 5 -26.47 -28.79 -17.13
C ASP A 5 -26.53 -27.29 -17.50
N GLY A 6 -26.53 -26.41 -16.50
CA GLY A 6 -26.61 -24.97 -16.70
C GLY A 6 -28.02 -24.44 -16.91
N LEU A 7 -29.04 -25.30 -16.84
CA LEU A 7 -30.43 -24.87 -16.86
C LEU A 7 -30.80 -24.21 -15.56
N PHE A 8 -31.53 -23.08 -15.60
CA PHE A 8 -32.09 -22.46 -14.41
C PHE A 8 -33.58 -22.16 -14.59
N ILE A 9 -34.32 -22.26 -13.51
CA ILE A 9 -35.75 -21.97 -13.49
C ILE A 9 -36.02 -21.02 -12.32
N LEU A 10 -36.69 -19.92 -12.62
CA LEU A 10 -37.15 -18.93 -11.66
C LEU A 10 -38.67 -18.95 -11.62
N ASN A 11 -39.26 -19.39 -10.49
CA ASN A 11 -40.69 -19.56 -10.33
C ASN A 11 -41.29 -18.37 -9.57
N ASN A 12 -42.61 -18.16 -9.78
CA ASN A 12 -43.41 -17.19 -9.06
C ASN A 12 -42.96 -15.71 -9.19
N ILE A 13 -42.45 -15.35 -10.37
CA ILE A 13 -42.07 -13.98 -10.66
C ILE A 13 -43.32 -13.23 -11.16
N LYS A 14 -43.65 -12.12 -10.50
CA LYS A 14 -44.76 -11.25 -10.89
C LYS A 14 -44.45 -10.52 -12.19
N ALA A 15 -45.49 -10.06 -12.89
CA ALA A 15 -45.29 -9.19 -14.05
C ALA A 15 -44.53 -7.91 -13.66
N GLY A 16 -43.54 -7.52 -14.46
CA GLY A 16 -42.69 -6.34 -14.19
C GLY A 16 -41.38 -6.38 -14.96
N LYS A 17 -40.59 -5.31 -14.82
CA LYS A 17 -39.24 -5.22 -15.39
C LYS A 17 -38.21 -5.61 -14.35
N TYR A 18 -37.34 -6.55 -14.71
CA TYR A 18 -36.30 -7.10 -13.84
C TYR A 18 -34.95 -7.02 -14.51
N ARG A 19 -33.93 -6.83 -13.70
CA ARG A 19 -32.55 -6.99 -14.15
C ARG A 19 -32.08 -8.39 -13.77
N LEU A 20 -31.93 -9.25 -14.76
CA LEU A 20 -31.37 -10.58 -14.58
C LEU A 20 -29.84 -10.46 -14.56
N ILE A 21 -29.24 -10.97 -13.49
CA ILE A 21 -27.79 -11.03 -13.32
C ILE A 21 -27.39 -12.50 -13.21
N VAL A 22 -26.47 -12.92 -14.06
CA VAL A 22 -25.91 -14.27 -14.07
C VAL A 22 -24.41 -14.18 -13.80
N SER A 23 -23.96 -14.86 -12.77
CA SER A 23 -22.54 -14.87 -12.38
C SER A 23 -22.09 -16.30 -12.09
N SER A 24 -20.83 -16.58 -12.39
CA SER A 24 -20.16 -17.84 -12.05
C SER A 24 -18.69 -17.58 -11.75
N VAL A 25 -18.10 -18.42 -10.91
CA VAL A 25 -16.67 -18.32 -10.57
C VAL A 25 -15.82 -18.53 -11.82
N GLY A 26 -14.92 -17.58 -12.10
CA GLY A 26 -14.05 -17.61 -13.29
C GLY A 26 -14.67 -17.03 -14.56
N TYR A 27 -15.89 -16.48 -14.48
CA TYR A 27 -16.58 -15.85 -15.62
C TYR A 27 -16.98 -14.41 -15.30
N ASN A 28 -17.05 -13.58 -16.34
CA ASN A 28 -17.58 -12.23 -16.23
C ASN A 28 -19.10 -12.26 -15.96
N GLU A 29 -19.56 -11.37 -15.12
CA GLU A 29 -20.98 -11.20 -14.86
C GLU A 29 -21.73 -10.77 -16.13
N HIS A 30 -22.84 -11.43 -16.42
CA HIS A 30 -23.75 -11.03 -17.49
C HIS A 30 -25.02 -10.42 -16.86
N ALA A 31 -25.39 -9.23 -17.30
CA ALA A 31 -26.57 -8.54 -16.83
C ALA A 31 -27.46 -8.12 -18.02
N GLN A 32 -28.75 -8.46 -17.98
CA GLN A 32 -29.72 -8.04 -18.99
C GLN A 32 -31.07 -7.66 -18.35
N TRP A 33 -31.78 -6.78 -19.01
CA TRP A 33 -33.15 -6.43 -18.61
C TRP A 33 -34.12 -7.45 -19.22
N VAL A 34 -35.09 -7.90 -18.41
CA VAL A 34 -36.15 -8.83 -18.80
C VAL A 34 -37.48 -8.24 -18.37
N GLU A 35 -38.43 -8.21 -19.25
CA GLU A 35 -39.78 -7.79 -18.97
C GLU A 35 -40.70 -9.02 -18.88
N MET A 36 -41.13 -9.29 -17.64
CA MET A 36 -42.02 -10.44 -17.37
C MET A 36 -43.47 -10.03 -17.51
N ASN A 37 -44.19 -10.84 -18.26
CA ASN A 37 -45.67 -10.80 -18.35
C ASN A 37 -46.27 -11.89 -17.45
N ASN A 38 -47.59 -12.01 -17.38
CA ASN A 38 -48.24 -13.06 -16.61
C ASN A 38 -48.20 -14.45 -17.31
N ALA A 39 -47.25 -14.68 -18.19
CA ALA A 39 -47.07 -15.93 -18.91
C ALA A 39 -45.64 -16.46 -18.69
N ASP A 40 -45.46 -17.76 -18.86
CA ASP A 40 -44.14 -18.37 -18.84
C ASP A 40 -43.28 -17.82 -19.98
N MET A 41 -42.00 -17.57 -19.70
CA MET A 41 -41.03 -17.01 -20.63
C MET A 41 -39.78 -17.86 -20.68
N ASP A 42 -39.41 -18.27 -21.86
CA ASP A 42 -38.13 -18.91 -22.11
C ASP A 42 -37.09 -17.86 -22.54
N LEU A 43 -35.97 -17.83 -21.82
CA LEU A 43 -34.87 -16.97 -22.15
C LEU A 43 -33.87 -17.67 -23.10
N PRO A 44 -33.27 -16.95 -24.04
CA PRO A 44 -32.21 -17.51 -24.87
C PRO A 44 -31.02 -17.92 -23.99
N SER A 45 -30.22 -18.85 -24.52
CA SER A 45 -28.99 -19.28 -23.83
C SER A 45 -28.07 -18.10 -23.55
N ILE A 46 -27.71 -17.93 -22.27
CA ILE A 46 -26.80 -16.88 -21.81
C ILE A 46 -25.38 -17.48 -21.80
N ARG A 47 -24.48 -16.93 -22.62
CA ARG A 47 -23.08 -17.31 -22.62
C ARG A 47 -22.30 -16.36 -21.72
N LEU A 48 -21.64 -16.93 -20.71
CA LEU A 48 -20.69 -16.18 -19.89
C LEU A 48 -19.32 -16.23 -20.57
N SER A 49 -18.64 -15.09 -20.68
CA SER A 49 -17.25 -15.03 -21.12
C SER A 49 -16.34 -15.37 -19.95
N GLU A 50 -15.33 -16.18 -20.18
CA GLU A 50 -14.30 -16.46 -19.17
C GLU A 50 -13.68 -15.16 -18.70
N GLN A 51 -13.58 -15.01 -17.39
CA GLN A 51 -12.80 -13.96 -16.81
C GLN A 51 -11.33 -14.37 -16.98
N VAL A 52 -10.77 -14.06 -18.15
CA VAL A 52 -9.33 -14.14 -18.34
C VAL A 52 -8.74 -13.16 -17.36
N GLN A 53 -8.31 -13.63 -16.19
CA GLN A 53 -7.36 -12.91 -15.40
C GLN A 53 -6.07 -12.84 -16.24
N HIS A 54 -6.06 -11.90 -17.19
CA HIS A 54 -4.78 -11.33 -17.50
C HIS A 54 -4.29 -10.79 -16.15
N LEU A 55 -3.23 -11.38 -15.64
CA LEU A 55 -2.27 -10.67 -14.80
C LEU A 55 -1.63 -9.59 -15.70
N ALA A 56 -2.47 -8.80 -16.38
CA ALA A 56 -2.10 -7.47 -16.76
C ALA A 56 -1.73 -6.83 -15.45
N GLU A 57 -0.49 -6.46 -15.32
CA GLU A 57 0.02 -5.47 -14.41
C GLU A 57 -1.17 -4.64 -13.96
N VAL A 58 -1.67 -4.96 -12.74
CA VAL A 58 -2.79 -4.23 -12.16
C VAL A 58 -2.21 -2.85 -11.96
N SER A 59 -2.43 -1.99 -12.94
CA SER A 59 -2.47 -0.57 -12.71
C SER A 59 -3.67 -0.35 -11.79
N VAL A 60 -3.47 -0.72 -10.53
CA VAL A 60 -4.32 -0.29 -9.45
C VAL A 60 -4.09 1.21 -9.37
N GLN A 61 -4.96 1.98 -10.00
CA GLN A 61 -5.29 3.31 -9.50
C GLN A 61 -6.09 3.17 -8.19
N GLY A 62 -5.73 2.19 -7.38
CA GLY A 62 -6.01 2.13 -5.97
C GLY A 62 -4.88 2.90 -5.30
N LYS A 63 -5.21 3.77 -4.37
CA LYS A 63 -4.25 4.41 -3.47
C LYS A 63 -3.22 3.35 -3.09
N ALA A 64 -1.96 3.58 -3.43
CA ALA A 64 -0.88 2.69 -3.03
C ALA A 64 -1.03 2.43 -1.54
N ALA A 65 -0.92 1.17 -1.12
CA ALA A 65 -1.04 0.83 0.28
C ALA A 65 -0.15 1.76 1.09
N GLU A 66 -0.73 2.48 2.03
CA GLU A 66 -0.01 3.47 2.85
C GLU A 66 1.13 2.81 3.63
N MET A 67 0.89 1.57 4.07
CA MET A 67 1.80 0.81 4.92
C MET A 67 1.77 -0.67 4.54
N THR A 68 2.92 -1.31 4.55
CA THR A 68 3.08 -2.76 4.36
C THR A 68 4.03 -3.30 5.42
N VAL A 69 3.66 -4.40 6.05
CA VAL A 69 4.53 -5.08 7.03
C VAL A 69 5.17 -6.29 6.34
N LYS A 70 6.51 -6.36 6.36
CA LYS A 70 7.30 -7.45 5.79
C LYS A 70 8.27 -7.98 6.84
N GLY A 71 7.91 -9.07 7.51
CA GLY A 71 8.67 -9.56 8.66
C GLY A 71 8.73 -8.50 9.76
N ASP A 72 9.92 -8.15 10.20
CA ASP A 72 10.16 -7.15 11.24
C ASP A 72 10.25 -5.71 10.70
N THR A 73 10.05 -5.51 9.39
CA THR A 73 10.13 -4.20 8.74
C THR A 73 8.75 -3.66 8.43
N ILE A 74 8.46 -2.44 8.87
CA ILE A 74 7.28 -1.67 8.46
C ILE A 74 7.72 -0.72 7.34
N GLU A 75 7.10 -0.86 6.17
CA GLU A 75 7.39 -0.03 4.99
C GLU A 75 6.22 0.91 4.72
N TYR A 76 6.46 2.22 4.75
CA TYR A 76 5.52 3.26 4.36
C TYR A 76 5.81 3.74 2.94
N ASN A 77 4.79 3.78 2.11
CA ASN A 77 4.89 4.32 0.75
C ASN A 77 4.60 5.82 0.76
N THR A 78 5.60 6.64 0.49
CA THR A 78 5.46 8.10 0.55
C THR A 78 4.47 8.65 -0.48
N ALA A 79 4.28 7.97 -1.61
CA ALA A 79 3.33 8.38 -2.65
C ALA A 79 1.86 8.29 -2.21
N ALA A 80 1.56 7.55 -1.14
CA ALA A 80 0.22 7.46 -0.59
C ALA A 80 -0.19 8.70 0.23
N TYR A 81 0.79 9.51 0.64
CA TYR A 81 0.59 10.68 1.50
C TYR A 81 0.71 11.97 0.69
N GLN A 82 -0.31 12.82 0.78
CA GLN A 82 -0.29 14.12 0.12
C GLN A 82 0.45 15.14 1.00
N VAL A 83 1.59 15.58 0.53
CA VAL A 83 2.38 16.67 1.13
C VAL A 83 2.65 17.76 0.09
N SER A 84 2.98 18.96 0.53
CA SER A 84 3.39 20.05 -0.37
C SER A 84 4.72 19.70 -1.06
N GLU A 85 5.01 20.28 -2.21
CA GLU A 85 6.28 20.07 -2.92
C GLU A 85 7.50 20.49 -2.08
N THR A 86 7.31 21.44 -1.17
CA THR A 86 8.35 21.96 -0.27
C THR A 86 8.38 21.26 1.08
N ALA A 87 7.53 20.24 1.29
CA ALA A 87 7.46 19.55 2.58
C ALA A 87 8.75 18.81 2.89
N THR A 88 9.09 18.77 4.16
CA THR A 88 10.19 17.98 4.70
C THR A 88 9.75 16.55 5.06
N VAL A 89 10.71 15.68 5.31
CA VAL A 89 10.43 14.33 5.84
C VAL A 89 9.71 14.41 7.18
N GLU A 90 9.98 15.40 8.01
CA GLU A 90 9.27 15.62 9.29
C GLU A 90 7.77 15.86 9.07
N GLU A 91 7.41 16.71 8.11
CA GLU A 91 6.01 16.99 7.77
C GLU A 91 5.30 15.76 7.17
N LEU A 92 6.04 14.96 6.41
CA LEU A 92 5.55 13.70 5.88
C LEU A 92 5.30 12.69 7.01
N LEU A 93 6.23 12.53 7.95
CA LEU A 93 6.11 11.66 9.12
C LEU A 93 4.89 12.01 9.98
N LYS A 94 4.62 13.30 10.20
CA LYS A 94 3.43 13.77 10.96
C LYS A 94 2.09 13.34 10.33
N LYS A 95 2.07 12.99 9.06
CA LYS A 95 0.86 12.51 8.35
C LYS A 95 0.70 10.99 8.35
N MET A 96 1.73 10.26 8.78
CA MET A 96 1.73 8.80 8.77
C MET A 96 1.02 8.23 10.00
N ASN A 97 0.25 7.18 9.79
CA ASN A 97 -0.45 6.51 10.87
C ASN A 97 0.54 5.83 11.84
N GLY A 98 0.35 6.05 13.14
CA GLY A 98 1.19 5.48 14.19
C GLY A 98 2.52 6.21 14.39
N VAL A 99 2.73 7.36 13.74
CA VAL A 99 3.93 8.19 13.87
C VAL A 99 3.58 9.48 14.64
N GLU A 100 4.34 9.77 15.66
CA GLU A 100 4.27 10.99 16.44
C GLU A 100 5.59 11.75 16.34
N VAL A 101 5.50 13.05 16.12
CA VAL A 101 6.67 13.94 16.11
C VAL A 101 6.41 15.07 17.09
N ASP A 102 7.23 15.17 18.11
CA ASP A 102 7.10 16.19 19.13
C ASP A 102 7.61 17.57 18.64
N LYS A 103 7.51 18.58 19.51
CA LYS A 103 7.93 19.95 19.20
C LYS A 103 9.45 20.10 19.04
N GLU A 104 10.21 19.17 19.63
CA GLU A 104 11.67 19.14 19.57
C GLU A 104 12.15 18.37 18.33
N GLY A 105 11.24 17.70 17.59
CA GLY A 105 11.55 16.90 16.39
C GLY A 105 11.93 15.45 16.70
N LYS A 106 11.65 14.98 17.90
CA LYS A 106 11.79 13.58 18.27
C LYS A 106 10.67 12.77 17.63
N VAL A 107 11.02 11.69 16.97
CA VAL A 107 10.10 10.83 16.26
C VAL A 107 9.84 9.56 17.07
N THR A 108 8.56 9.23 17.26
CA THR A 108 8.11 8.01 17.91
C THR A 108 7.20 7.26 16.94
N ILE A 109 7.41 5.96 16.76
CA ILE A 109 6.58 5.11 15.89
C ILE A 109 6.04 3.95 16.70
N ASN A 110 4.71 3.82 16.74
CA ASN A 110 3.99 2.81 17.54
C ASN A 110 4.41 2.81 19.02
N GLY A 111 4.69 3.98 19.59
CA GLY A 111 5.10 4.16 20.98
C GLY A 111 6.59 3.96 21.25
N GLU A 112 7.40 3.63 20.24
CA GLU A 112 8.85 3.49 20.39
C GLU A 112 9.63 4.61 19.70
N GLU A 113 10.64 5.12 20.39
CA GLU A 113 11.47 6.22 19.92
C GLU A 113 12.44 5.77 18.84
N ILE A 114 12.54 6.56 17.76
CA ILE A 114 13.52 6.36 16.72
C ILE A 114 14.88 6.89 17.16
N LYS A 115 15.88 6.02 17.14
CA LYS A 115 17.24 6.32 17.60
C LYS A 115 18.18 6.80 16.50
N ALA A 116 17.95 6.42 15.26
CA ALA A 116 18.79 6.80 14.12
C ALA A 116 18.03 6.85 12.80
N VAL A 117 18.59 7.63 11.85
CA VAL A 117 18.11 7.70 10.47
C VAL A 117 19.19 7.19 9.54
N ARG A 118 18.80 6.36 8.57
CA ARG A 118 19.63 5.91 7.46
C ARG A 118 19.09 6.44 6.14
N ILE A 119 19.97 6.62 5.18
CA ILE A 119 19.62 6.97 3.81
C ILE A 119 20.17 5.88 2.89
N ASP A 120 19.30 5.17 2.16
CA ASP A 120 19.68 4.02 1.32
C ASP A 120 20.56 3.00 2.09
N GLY A 121 20.25 2.74 3.37
CA GLY A 121 20.97 1.82 4.26
C GLY A 121 22.25 2.36 4.87
N LYS A 122 22.68 3.57 4.53
CA LYS A 122 23.88 4.21 5.09
C LYS A 122 23.52 5.12 6.26
N LYS A 123 24.33 5.10 7.32
CA LYS A 123 24.14 6.01 8.47
C LYS A 123 24.20 7.46 7.99
N PHE A 124 23.20 8.25 8.35
CA PHE A 124 23.23 9.70 8.15
C PHE A 124 24.17 10.34 9.17
N PHE A 125 24.86 11.41 8.77
CA PHE A 125 25.83 12.07 9.61
C PHE A 125 25.25 12.45 10.99
N GLY A 126 25.90 11.96 12.06
CA GLY A 126 25.66 12.39 13.43
C GLY A 126 24.53 11.70 14.19
N ASN A 127 23.87 10.66 13.68
CA ASN A 127 22.70 9.99 14.32
C ASN A 127 21.57 10.95 14.76
N ASP A 128 21.58 12.19 14.27
CA ASP A 128 20.59 13.20 14.63
C ASP A 128 19.33 13.04 13.75
N VAL A 129 18.33 12.40 14.35
CA VAL A 129 17.03 12.16 13.70
C VAL A 129 16.39 13.49 13.30
N GLN A 130 16.48 14.50 14.15
CA GLN A 130 15.87 15.82 13.94
C GLN A 130 16.49 16.54 12.74
N THR A 131 17.81 16.58 12.68
CA THR A 131 18.52 17.19 11.54
C THR A 131 18.21 16.48 10.23
N ALA A 132 18.14 15.14 10.23
CA ALA A 132 17.78 14.37 9.03
C ALA A 132 16.35 14.66 8.57
N THR A 133 15.37 14.61 9.47
CA THR A 133 13.96 14.75 9.11
C THR A 133 13.57 16.19 8.71
N LYS A 134 14.21 17.20 9.27
CA LYS A 134 13.95 18.61 8.95
C LYS A 134 14.60 19.11 7.66
N ASN A 135 15.73 18.50 7.24
CA ASN A 135 16.50 18.98 6.10
C ASN A 135 16.32 18.16 4.81
N ILE A 136 15.74 16.98 4.88
CA ILE A 136 15.50 16.17 3.70
C ILE A 136 14.12 16.50 3.12
N PRO A 137 14.01 16.92 1.84
CA PRO A 137 12.73 17.11 1.19
C PRO A 137 11.96 15.79 1.03
N ALA A 138 10.68 15.78 1.40
CA ALA A 138 9.82 14.60 1.29
C ALA A 138 9.73 14.07 -0.15
N GLU A 139 9.79 14.98 -1.14
CA GLU A 139 9.73 14.62 -2.55
C GLU A 139 10.89 13.72 -3.03
N MET A 140 12.04 13.74 -2.34
CA MET A 140 13.21 12.91 -2.65
C MET A 140 13.05 11.48 -2.15
N VAL A 141 12.15 11.23 -1.21
CA VAL A 141 11.97 9.94 -0.57
C VAL A 141 10.91 9.13 -1.33
N GLU A 142 11.23 7.89 -1.64
CA GLU A 142 10.32 6.91 -2.26
C GLU A 142 9.58 6.11 -1.20
N LYS A 143 10.33 5.66 -0.17
CA LYS A 143 9.83 4.81 0.90
C LYS A 143 10.50 5.14 2.22
N ILE A 144 9.77 4.93 3.30
CA ILE A 144 10.27 4.99 4.67
C ILE A 144 10.13 3.60 5.28
N GLN A 145 11.24 3.01 5.70
CA GLN A 145 11.25 1.70 6.34
C GLN A 145 11.61 1.88 7.82
N VAL A 146 10.80 1.29 8.69
CA VAL A 146 11.07 1.20 10.12
C VAL A 146 11.62 -0.20 10.38
N ILE A 147 12.80 -0.27 10.95
CA ILE A 147 13.56 -1.50 11.14
C ILE A 147 14.02 -1.55 12.59
N ASP A 148 13.81 -2.68 13.23
CA ASP A 148 14.42 -2.97 14.54
C ASP A 148 15.80 -3.57 14.28
N GLU A 149 16.83 -2.83 14.66
CA GLU A 149 18.22 -3.21 14.43
C GLU A 149 18.90 -3.57 15.76
N LYS A 150 19.68 -4.63 15.75
CA LYS A 150 20.53 -4.99 16.90
C LYS A 150 21.51 -3.85 17.19
N SER A 151 21.80 -3.59 18.47
CA SER A 151 22.76 -2.57 18.87
C SER A 151 24.13 -2.79 18.22
N ASP A 152 24.91 -1.73 18.07
CA ASP A 152 26.28 -1.85 17.52
C ASP A 152 27.14 -2.78 18.40
N MET A 153 26.86 -2.86 19.71
CA MET A 153 27.53 -3.77 20.64
C MET A 153 27.14 -5.23 20.38
N ALA A 154 25.84 -5.52 20.20
CA ALA A 154 25.37 -6.87 19.87
C ALA A 154 25.92 -7.37 18.52
N LYS A 155 26.09 -6.47 17.56
CA LYS A 155 26.74 -6.79 16.27
C LYS A 155 28.22 -7.12 16.39
N LEU A 156 28.93 -6.45 17.30
CA LEU A 156 30.36 -6.66 17.53
C LEU A 156 30.66 -7.90 18.38
N THR A 157 29.85 -8.16 19.40
CA THR A 157 30.11 -9.23 20.38
C THR A 157 29.40 -10.54 20.02
N GLY A 158 28.35 -10.47 19.16
CA GLY A 158 27.51 -11.62 18.83
C GLY A 158 26.58 -12.06 19.96
N PHE A 159 26.58 -11.38 21.10
CA PHE A 159 25.62 -11.62 22.17
C PHE A 159 24.32 -10.85 21.87
N GLU A 160 23.19 -11.51 22.03
CA GLU A 160 21.89 -10.85 21.96
C GLU A 160 21.72 -10.05 23.25
N ASP A 161 21.71 -8.74 23.13
CA ASP A 161 21.23 -7.85 24.16
C ASP A 161 19.77 -7.47 23.83
N ASP A 162 18.98 -7.22 24.87
CA ASP A 162 17.58 -6.81 24.72
C ASP A 162 17.43 -5.36 24.15
N ASP A 163 18.56 -4.70 23.85
CA ASP A 163 18.60 -3.35 23.31
C ASP A 163 18.57 -3.34 21.76
N SER A 164 17.43 -3.73 21.19
CA SER A 164 17.17 -3.41 19.77
C SER A 164 16.90 -1.92 19.61
N GLU A 165 17.59 -1.28 18.68
CA GLU A 165 17.37 0.12 18.33
C GLU A 165 16.41 0.22 17.15
N ARG A 166 15.28 0.95 17.34
CA ARG A 166 14.37 1.24 16.25
C ARG A 166 14.93 2.37 15.41
N ILE A 167 15.12 2.12 14.12
CA ILE A 167 15.68 3.08 13.17
C ILE A 167 14.74 3.32 11.99
N ILE A 168 14.89 4.47 11.34
CA ILE A 168 14.23 4.77 10.05
C ILE A 168 15.27 4.68 8.94
N ASN A 169 14.95 3.96 7.87
CA ASN A 169 15.70 3.98 6.62
C ASN A 169 14.89 4.69 5.54
N LEU A 170 15.42 5.79 5.02
CA LEU A 170 14.84 6.56 3.92
C LEU A 170 15.41 6.05 2.59
N SER A 171 14.57 5.47 1.74
CA SER A 171 14.95 5.07 0.40
C SER A 171 14.68 6.21 -0.57
N LEU A 172 15.72 6.69 -1.27
CA LEU A 172 15.60 7.81 -2.20
C LEU A 172 15.17 7.38 -3.59
N LYS A 173 14.40 8.22 -4.29
CA LYS A 173 14.00 8.01 -5.68
C LYS A 173 15.23 7.98 -6.59
N LYS A 174 15.35 6.96 -7.43
CA LYS A 174 16.53 6.69 -8.27
C LYS A 174 16.90 7.84 -9.22
N ASN A 175 15.93 8.59 -9.70
CA ASN A 175 16.17 9.67 -10.68
C ASN A 175 16.77 10.95 -10.07
N ARG A 176 16.81 11.08 -8.75
CA ARG A 176 17.40 12.25 -8.06
C ARG A 176 18.77 11.98 -7.44
N LYS A 177 19.32 10.76 -7.61
CA LYS A 177 20.69 10.41 -7.21
C LYS A 177 21.77 11.07 -8.08
N LYS A 178 21.40 11.74 -9.19
CA LYS A 178 22.31 12.39 -10.16
C LYS A 178 22.47 13.90 -9.95
N GLY A 179 22.19 14.42 -8.80
CA GLY A 179 22.42 15.83 -8.48
C GLY A 179 23.69 16.00 -7.68
N VAL A 180 24.76 16.27 -8.31
CA VAL A 180 25.92 17.13 -8.19
C VAL A 180 27.14 16.41 -8.77
N ARG A 181 27.36 16.49 -10.07
CA ARG A 181 28.72 16.56 -10.62
C ARG A 181 29.09 18.04 -10.58
N SER A 182 29.94 18.45 -9.66
CA SER A 182 30.75 19.63 -9.84
C SER A 182 31.71 19.34 -10.99
N GLU A 183 31.52 20.04 -12.08
CA GLU A 183 32.54 20.13 -13.12
C GLU A 183 33.66 21.03 -12.54
N GLU A 184 34.84 20.44 -12.40
CA GLU A 184 36.11 21.16 -12.47
C GLU A 184 36.49 21.30 -13.96
#